data_846fab1b47a713112ad427bc50f59c95
#
_entry.id   846fab1b47a713112ad427bc50f59c95
#
_cell.length_a   1.000
_cell.length_b   1.000
_cell.length_c   1.000
_cell.angle_alpha   90.00
_cell.angle_beta   90.00
_cell.angle_gamma   90.00
#
_symmetry.space_group_name_H-M   'P 1'
#
loop_
_entity.id
_entity.type
_entity.pdbx_description
1 polymer ?
#
loop_
_entity_poly.entity_id
_entity_poly.type
_entity_poly.pdbx_seq_one_letter_code
_entity_poly.pdbx_strand_id
1 'polypeptide(L)'
;CAPTPTTGDRWLYQPYRAAVAFSLTGSGVYNPPNLTAGTNVITTLAVAGSALGDIVSPSFSLDLQGIEISAWVSVAGTVSIKFNNTTAGAIDLGSGTISVLLNRLVF
;
A
#
# COMPACT_ATOMS: atom_id res chain seq x y z
N CYS A 1 9.22 -33.02 33.06
CA CYS A 1 9.22 -32.61 32.74
C CYS A 1 9.08 -31.84 32.18
N ALA A 2 9.07 -31.59 31.80
CA ALA A 2 9.02 -30.83 31.29
C ALA A 2 8.58 -30.34 30.71
N PRO A 3 8.32 -29.98 30.60
CA PRO A 3 7.86 -29.44 29.92
C PRO A 3 7.76 -29.11 29.12
N THR A 4 7.52 -29.18 28.86
CA THR A 4 7.44 -28.74 28.12
C THR A 4 7.01 -28.09 27.64
N PRO A 5 6.93 -27.72 27.50
CA PRO A 5 6.57 -26.93 26.92
C PRO A 5 6.32 -26.78 26.16
N THR A 6 6.15 -26.79 26.09
CA THR A 6 6.00 -26.45 25.41
C THR A 6 5.65 -26.10 24.81
N THR A 7 5.27 -26.19 24.58
CA THR A 7 5.00 -25.57 24.01
C THR A 7 4.96 -24.77 23.64
N GLY A 8 4.77 -24.77 23.38
CA GLY A 8 4.82 -23.76 22.89
C GLY A 8 5.16 -22.73 23.32
N ASP A 9 5.38 -22.76 23.92
CA ASP A 9 5.76 -21.78 24.28
C ASP A 9 6.81 -21.52 24.03
N ARG A 10 7.31 -21.79 23.71
CA ARG A 10 8.19 -21.45 23.54
C ARG A 10 8.54 -20.94 22.91
N TRP A 11 8.28 -20.76 22.76
CA TRP A 11 8.61 -20.19 22.34
C TRP A 11 8.99 -19.69 21.99
N LEU A 12 9.26 -20.20 22.22
CA LEU A 12 9.70 -19.51 22.06
C LEU A 12 9.50 -18.34 21.73
N TYR A 13 9.40 -17.85 22.10
CA TYR A 13 8.98 -16.55 21.74
C TYR A 13 10.13 -15.69 21.24
N GLN A 14 9.78 -14.62 20.53
CA GLN A 14 10.78 -13.77 19.92
C GLN A 14 10.58 -12.36 20.45
N PRO A 15 11.11 -12.02 21.59
CA PRO A 15 10.72 -10.79 22.27
C PRO A 15 11.16 -9.52 21.57
N TYR A 16 12.19 -9.59 20.75
CA TYR A 16 12.71 -8.40 20.09
C TYR A 16 12.10 -8.15 18.72
N ARG A 17 11.28 -9.00 18.30
CA ARG A 17 10.82 -9.02 16.93
C ARG A 17 9.82 -7.91 16.68
N ALA A 18 10.11 -7.03 15.70
CA ALA A 18 9.11 -6.20 15.09
C ALA A 18 8.36 -7.07 14.10
N ALA A 19 7.07 -7.12 14.19
CA ALA A 19 6.28 -8.02 13.37
C ALA A 19 5.23 -7.25 12.60
N VAL A 20 4.88 -7.77 11.42
CA VAL A 20 3.70 -7.32 10.70
C VAL A 20 2.51 -7.92 11.45
N ALA A 21 1.70 -7.06 12.08
CA ALA A 21 0.58 -7.52 12.89
C ALA A 21 -0.51 -8.11 12.02
N PHE A 22 -0.77 -7.48 10.88
CA PHE A 22 -1.72 -7.98 9.91
C PHE A 22 -1.52 -7.26 8.59
N SER A 23 -2.13 -7.80 7.54
CA SER A 23 -2.11 -7.24 6.21
C SER A 23 -3.53 -7.00 5.75
N LEU A 24 -3.72 -5.92 5.00
CA LEU A 24 -4.96 -5.62 4.31
C LEU A 24 -4.66 -5.44 2.84
N THR A 25 -5.63 -5.73 2.00
CA THR A 25 -5.52 -5.49 0.57
C THR A 25 -6.75 -4.72 0.10
N GLY A 26 -6.58 -3.98 -0.98
CA GLY A 26 -7.67 -3.29 -1.63
C GLY A 26 -7.38 -3.12 -3.09
N SER A 27 -8.43 -2.96 -3.89
CA SER A 27 -8.27 -2.71 -5.31
C SER A 27 -9.45 -1.93 -5.84
N GLY A 28 -9.23 -1.25 -6.95
CA GLY A 28 -10.27 -0.49 -7.63
C GLY A 28 -9.83 -0.08 -9.01
N VAL A 29 -10.79 0.08 -9.89
CA VAL A 29 -10.53 0.54 -11.25
C VAL A 29 -10.34 2.06 -11.23
N TYR A 30 -9.33 2.52 -11.94
CA TYR A 30 -9.07 3.95 -12.06
C TYR A 30 -8.49 4.26 -13.42
N ASN A 31 -8.95 5.35 -14.00
CA ASN A 31 -8.43 5.87 -15.26
C ASN A 31 -7.74 7.20 -14.97
N PRO A 32 -6.42 7.20 -14.76
CA PRO A 32 -5.71 8.45 -14.55
C PRO A 32 -5.89 9.37 -15.77
N PRO A 33 -6.05 10.66 -15.54
CA PRO A 33 -6.12 11.59 -16.68
C PRO A 33 -4.78 11.68 -17.38
N ASN A 34 -4.77 12.30 -18.56
CA ASN A 34 -3.52 12.63 -19.21
C ASN A 34 -2.71 13.56 -18.30
N LEU A 35 -1.53 13.12 -17.88
CA LEU A 35 -0.65 13.89 -17.01
C LEU A 35 0.43 14.52 -17.86
N THR A 36 0.45 15.84 -17.93
CA THR A 36 1.53 16.55 -18.57
C THR A 36 2.79 16.50 -17.72
N ALA A 37 3.92 16.83 -18.33
CA ALA A 37 5.20 16.78 -17.63
C ALA A 37 5.16 17.58 -16.33
N GLY A 38 5.61 16.98 -15.23
CA GLY A 38 5.68 17.64 -13.94
C GLY A 38 4.35 17.73 -13.18
N THR A 39 3.29 17.12 -13.65
CA THR A 39 1.99 17.16 -12.97
C THR A 39 1.69 15.85 -12.28
N ASN A 40 0.72 15.89 -11.37
CA ASN A 40 0.31 14.71 -10.65
C ASN A 40 -1.20 14.71 -10.42
N VAL A 41 -1.72 13.55 -10.05
CA VAL A 41 -3.12 13.38 -9.66
C VAL A 41 -3.16 12.47 -8.45
N ILE A 42 -4.11 12.74 -7.57
CA ILE A 42 -4.33 11.91 -6.38
C ILE A 42 -5.75 11.36 -6.47
N THR A 43 -5.87 10.07 -6.25
CA THR A 43 -7.17 9.40 -6.13
C THR A 43 -7.23 8.67 -4.79
N THR A 44 -8.40 8.23 -4.42
CA THR A 44 -8.59 7.53 -3.15
C THR A 44 -9.22 6.18 -3.38
N LEU A 45 -8.97 5.29 -2.43
CA LEU A 45 -9.51 3.93 -2.43
C LEU A 45 -9.94 3.59 -1.02
N ALA A 46 -11.18 3.14 -0.88
CA ALA A 46 -11.68 2.70 0.42
C ALA A 46 -11.08 1.35 0.77
N VAL A 47 -10.41 1.29 1.92
CA VAL A 47 -9.85 0.05 2.45
C VAL A 47 -10.24 -0.04 3.92
N ALA A 48 -11.30 -0.76 4.19
CA ALA A 48 -11.82 -0.89 5.55
C ALA A 48 -10.74 -1.48 6.47
N GLY A 49 -10.59 -0.89 7.64
CA GLY A 49 -9.60 -1.33 8.62
C GLY A 49 -8.25 -0.64 8.49
N SER A 50 -8.01 0.14 7.44
CA SER A 50 -6.76 0.89 7.32
C SER A 50 -6.72 2.02 8.35
N ALA A 51 -5.51 2.36 8.78
CA ALA A 51 -5.30 3.39 9.78
C ALA A 51 -4.06 4.20 9.45
N LEU A 52 -4.02 5.43 9.92
CA LEU A 52 -2.83 6.27 9.77
C LEU A 52 -1.62 5.55 10.34
N GLY A 53 -0.51 5.64 9.62
CA GLY A 53 0.73 4.96 10.00
C GLY A 53 0.92 3.60 9.37
N ASP A 54 -0.11 3.03 8.74
CA ASP A 54 0.06 1.78 7.98
C ASP A 54 0.98 2.00 6.80
N ILE A 55 1.79 0.99 6.50
CA ILE A 55 2.65 0.98 5.32
C ILE A 55 1.81 0.55 4.14
N VAL A 56 1.83 1.32 3.07
CA VAL A 56 1.03 1.03 1.87
C VAL A 56 1.96 0.81 0.69
N SER A 57 1.78 -0.32 0.02
CA SER A 57 2.48 -0.64 -1.21
C SER A 57 1.46 -0.65 -2.35
N PRO A 58 1.52 0.33 -3.25
CA PRO A 58 0.57 0.41 -4.36
C PRO A 58 1.11 -0.28 -5.60
N SER A 59 0.22 -0.69 -6.47
CA SER A 59 0.57 -1.13 -7.80
C SER A 59 -0.56 -0.77 -8.77
N PHE A 60 -0.21 -0.76 -10.05
CA PHE A 60 -1.16 -0.48 -11.12
C PHE A 60 -1.04 -1.57 -12.16
N SER A 61 -2.16 -1.97 -12.75
CA SER A 61 -2.19 -3.12 -13.65
C SER A 61 -1.58 -2.84 -15.03
N LEU A 62 -1.31 -1.59 -15.34
CA LEU A 62 -0.69 -1.19 -16.61
C LEU A 62 0.73 -0.72 -16.36
N ASP A 63 1.53 -0.71 -17.43
CA ASP A 63 2.87 -0.13 -17.38
C ASP A 63 2.77 1.36 -17.04
N LEU A 64 3.48 1.78 -16.01
CA LEU A 64 3.44 3.17 -15.54
C LEU A 64 4.20 4.13 -16.47
N GLN A 65 5.01 3.62 -17.40
CA GLN A 65 5.72 4.41 -18.42
C GLN A 65 6.59 5.53 -17.85
N GLY A 66 7.05 5.36 -16.60
CA GLY A 66 7.87 6.37 -15.94
C GLY A 66 7.11 7.23 -14.94
N ILE A 67 5.79 7.06 -14.82
CA ILE A 67 5.02 7.69 -13.76
C ILE A 67 5.34 7.02 -12.43
N GLU A 68 5.58 7.83 -11.42
CA GLU A 68 5.80 7.34 -10.06
C GLU A 68 4.47 7.24 -9.33
N ILE A 69 4.28 6.13 -8.63
CA ILE A 69 3.07 5.90 -7.87
C ILE A 69 3.45 5.79 -6.40
N SER A 70 2.69 6.46 -5.55
CA SER A 70 2.85 6.37 -4.10
C SER A 70 1.50 6.33 -3.45
N ALA A 71 1.45 5.84 -2.22
CA ALA A 71 0.19 5.73 -1.50
C ALA A 71 0.42 5.84 0.00
N TRP A 72 -0.59 6.32 0.68
CA TRP A 72 -0.60 6.46 2.13
C TRP A 72 -2.03 6.43 2.63
N VAL A 73 -2.20 6.15 3.91
CA VAL A 73 -3.52 6.26 4.53
C VAL A 73 -3.72 7.71 4.93
N SER A 74 -4.66 8.37 4.31
CA SER A 74 -4.93 9.79 4.56
C SER A 74 -5.94 10.01 5.69
N VAL A 75 -6.90 9.11 5.82
CA VAL A 75 -7.79 9.02 6.97
C VAL A 75 -8.09 7.55 7.21
N ALA A 76 -8.53 7.20 8.41
CA ALA A 76 -8.88 5.83 8.72
C ALA A 76 -9.89 5.30 7.70
N GLY A 77 -9.59 4.16 7.10
CA GLY A 77 -10.44 3.51 6.11
C GLY A 77 -10.25 4.01 4.68
N THR A 78 -9.36 4.99 4.43
CA THR A 78 -9.15 5.54 3.10
C THR A 78 -7.67 5.64 2.78
N VAL A 79 -7.29 5.08 1.66
CA VAL A 79 -5.92 5.14 1.11
C VAL A 79 -5.92 6.15 -0.02
N SER A 80 -4.97 7.07 0.01
CA SER A 80 -4.74 8.01 -1.09
C SER A 80 -3.60 7.49 -1.95
N ILE A 81 -3.77 7.54 -3.27
CA ILE A 81 -2.80 7.08 -4.24
C ILE A 81 -2.47 8.25 -5.16
N LYS A 82 -1.18 8.52 -5.31
CA LYS A 82 -0.69 9.62 -6.13
C LYS A 82 0.05 9.07 -7.33
N PHE A 83 -0.33 9.56 -8.51
CA PHE A 83 0.37 9.31 -9.76
C PHE A 83 1.10 10.59 -10.12
N ASN A 84 2.41 10.54 -10.20
CA ASN A 84 3.24 11.72 -10.43
C ASN A 84 4.07 11.53 -11.69
N ASN A 85 3.87 12.39 -12.69
CA ASN A 85 4.63 12.36 -13.93
C ASN A 85 5.87 13.22 -13.79
N THR A 86 7.01 12.57 -13.56
CA THR A 86 8.30 13.25 -13.47
C THR A 86 9.06 13.22 -14.80
N THR A 87 8.44 12.71 -15.86
CA THR A 87 9.08 12.63 -17.18
C THR A 87 8.94 13.96 -17.92
N ALA A 88 9.61 14.07 -19.04
CA ALA A 88 9.61 15.28 -19.85
C ALA A 88 8.42 15.40 -20.79
N GLY A 89 7.57 14.41 -20.87
CA GLY A 89 6.43 14.39 -21.79
C GLY A 89 5.14 13.99 -21.10
N ALA A 90 4.03 14.24 -21.76
CA ALA A 90 2.73 13.86 -21.26
C ALA A 90 2.53 12.36 -21.36
N ILE A 91 1.85 11.77 -20.36
CA ILE A 91 1.56 10.34 -20.32
C ILE A 91 0.10 10.16 -19.96
N ASP A 92 -0.61 9.36 -20.76
CA ASP A 92 -1.98 8.96 -20.52
C ASP A 92 -1.99 7.43 -20.39
N LEU A 93 -2.13 6.95 -19.17
CA LEU A 93 -2.02 5.50 -18.89
C LEU A 93 -3.26 4.72 -19.34
N GLY A 94 -4.42 5.38 -19.37
CA GLY A 94 -5.65 4.67 -19.61
C GLY A 94 -6.19 3.99 -18.35
N SER A 95 -7.30 3.28 -18.50
CA SER A 95 -7.99 2.63 -17.38
C SER A 95 -7.28 1.37 -16.95
N GLY A 96 -7.02 1.24 -15.68
CA GLY A 96 -6.40 0.06 -15.10
C GLY A 96 -6.91 -0.18 -13.68
N THR A 97 -6.33 -1.17 -13.01
CA THR A 97 -6.70 -1.50 -11.64
C THR A 97 -5.57 -1.11 -10.70
N ILE A 98 -5.91 -0.30 -9.69
CA ILE A 98 -5.01 -0.02 -8.58
C ILE A 98 -5.17 -1.15 -7.58
N SER A 99 -4.05 -1.69 -7.12
CA SER A 99 -4.04 -2.65 -6.02
C SER A 99 -3.12 -2.14 -4.94
N VAL A 100 -3.52 -2.28 -3.69
CA VAL A 100 -2.71 -1.85 -2.56
C VAL A 100 -2.59 -2.98 -1.55
N LEU A 101 -1.41 -3.08 -0.97
CA LEU A 101 -1.13 -3.97 0.15
C LEU A 101 -0.73 -3.09 1.32
N LEU A 102 -1.41 -3.25 2.44
CA LEU A 102 -1.12 -2.51 3.65
C LEU A 102 -0.56 -3.46 4.70
N ASN A 103 0.45 -2.99 5.40
CA ASN A 103 1.04 -3.73 6.51
C ASN A 103 1.07 -2.82 7.73
N ARG A 104 0.79 -3.40 8.89
CA ARG A 104 0.85 -2.69 10.16
C ARG A 104 1.89 -3.36 11.03
N LEU A 105 2.83 -2.57 11.51
CA LEU A 105 3.89 -3.06 12.38
C LEU A 105 3.43 -3.02 13.83
N VAL A 106 3.86 -4.04 14.58
CA VAL A 106 3.64 -4.14 16.02
C VAL A 106 4.98 -4.46 16.67
N PHE A 107 5.27 -3.74 17.73
CA PHE A 107 6.51 -3.91 18.47
C PHE A 107 6.25 -4.38 19.89
#